data_252091dbf023a2ff2a8bc89a05eb154b
#
_entry.id   252091dbf023a2ff2a8bc89a05eb154b
#
_cell.length_a   1.000
_cell.length_b   1.000
_cell.length_c   1.000
_cell.angle_alpha   90.00
_cell.angle_beta   90.00
_cell.angle_gamma   90.00
#
_symmetry.space_group_name_H-M   'P 1'
#
loop_
_entity.id
_entity.type
_entity.pdbx_description
1 polymer ?
#
loop_
_entity_poly.entity_id
_entity_poly.type
_entity_poly.pdbx_seq_one_letter_code
_entity_poly.pdbx_strand_id
1 'polypeptide(L)'
;MAAPKNRRSGYSRRAQYGNFFGYIAALAGAALGAILLIVSTGNSESFSGLRSAAGDAGAPAARAATSTRTSGQSLWATLAGFFTSGAHTARLERELAEARVKLAEQAALKEENQRLKAMLGLSHGETKPVAVTRLIGSTSSSTRRFATIGAGSAQGVRPGMAVRSPLGLVGRVMEVGHSSARVLLITDPQSSIPVRRASDGLQAYATGRGDGTVQIRLSTTGINPLKRGDAIVTSGSGGIYRPGEAVAVVVALTPDGAIARPLSDPGQTEFVAVEPDYEELAKGGDLPPEGGAQNPGAR
;
A
#
# COMPACT_ATOMS: atom_id res chain seq x y z
N MET A 1 -13.62 -41.41 -72.59
CA MET A 1 -12.66 -42.43 -72.16
C MET A 1 -11.25 -41.93 -72.46
N ALA A 2 -10.50 -41.52 -71.45
CA ALA A 2 -9.09 -41.19 -71.59
C ALA A 2 -8.33 -41.79 -70.37
N ALA A 3 -7.30 -42.59 -70.66
CA ALA A 3 -6.56 -43.42 -69.71
C ALA A 3 -5.57 -42.59 -68.90
N PRO A 4 -5.25 -42.99 -67.64
CA PRO A 4 -4.32 -42.25 -66.80
C PRO A 4 -2.87 -42.54 -67.14
N LYS A 5 -2.09 -41.47 -67.31
CA LYS A 5 -0.66 -41.49 -67.65
C LYS A 5 0.16 -41.78 -66.38
N ASN A 6 0.71 -42.99 -66.29
CA ASN A 6 1.56 -43.52 -65.30
C ASN A 6 2.94 -42.80 -65.31
N ARG A 7 3.26 -41.89 -64.33
CA ARG A 7 4.59 -41.30 -64.19
C ARG A 7 5.44 -42.21 -63.30
N ARG A 8 6.34 -42.92 -63.90
CA ARG A 8 7.41 -43.65 -63.24
C ARG A 8 8.37 -42.65 -62.59
N SER A 9 8.47 -42.72 -61.30
CA SER A 9 9.45 -41.97 -60.40
C SER A 9 10.84 -42.51 -60.74
N GLY A 10 11.65 -41.68 -61.45
CA GLY A 10 13.06 -41.99 -61.71
C GLY A 10 13.88 -41.79 -60.45
N TYR A 11 14.44 -42.86 -59.91
CA TYR A 11 15.40 -42.86 -58.82
C TYR A 11 16.70 -42.14 -59.28
N SER A 12 16.99 -40.99 -58.70
CA SER A 12 18.19 -40.22 -58.99
C SER A 12 19.41 -40.93 -58.38
N ARG A 13 20.30 -41.47 -59.21
CA ARG A 13 21.58 -42.12 -58.83
C ARG A 13 22.49 -41.17 -58.03
N ARG A 14 22.36 -39.88 -58.15
CA ARG A 14 23.17 -38.86 -57.41
C ARG A 14 22.81 -38.82 -55.93
N ALA A 15 21.58 -39.04 -55.52
CA ALA A 15 21.21 -39.06 -54.12
C ALA A 15 21.70 -40.28 -53.37
N GLN A 16 21.89 -41.41 -54.07
CA GLN A 16 22.39 -42.66 -53.48
C GLN A 16 23.92 -42.60 -53.16
N TYR A 17 24.68 -41.93 -53.99
CA TYR A 17 26.12 -41.73 -53.75
C TYR A 17 26.40 -40.73 -52.59
N GLY A 18 25.54 -39.72 -52.41
CA GLY A 18 25.68 -38.78 -51.28
C GLY A 18 25.50 -39.48 -49.92
N ASN A 19 24.50 -40.36 -49.81
CA ASN A 19 24.26 -41.10 -48.57
C ASN A 19 25.36 -42.16 -48.32
N PHE A 20 25.87 -42.83 -49.38
CA PHE A 20 26.94 -43.82 -49.28
C PHE A 20 28.26 -43.20 -48.84
N PHE A 21 28.63 -42.04 -49.38
CA PHE A 21 29.82 -41.27 -48.93
C PHE A 21 29.64 -40.79 -47.47
N GLY A 22 28.45 -40.40 -47.07
CA GLY A 22 28.13 -40.01 -45.69
C GLY A 22 28.36 -41.16 -44.68
N TYR A 23 27.91 -42.38 -45.05
CA TYR A 23 28.14 -43.57 -44.20
C TYR A 23 29.62 -43.97 -44.12
N ILE A 24 30.36 -43.91 -45.25
CA ILE A 24 31.79 -44.20 -45.27
C ILE A 24 32.57 -43.20 -44.42
N ALA A 25 32.26 -41.90 -44.53
CA ALA A 25 32.89 -40.88 -43.73
C ALA A 25 32.60 -41.04 -42.22
N ALA A 26 31.37 -41.39 -41.85
CA ALA A 26 30.98 -41.67 -40.49
C ALA A 26 31.66 -42.94 -39.92
N LEU A 27 31.82 -43.98 -40.71
CA LEU A 27 32.49 -45.22 -40.34
C LEU A 27 34.02 -45.03 -40.18
N ALA A 28 34.63 -44.26 -41.11
CA ALA A 28 36.04 -43.86 -41.00
C ALA A 28 36.31 -43.00 -39.77
N GLY A 29 35.41 -42.05 -39.48
CA GLY A 29 35.49 -41.20 -38.28
C GLY A 29 35.37 -41.99 -36.98
N ALA A 30 34.42 -42.95 -36.92
CA ALA A 30 34.23 -43.84 -35.80
C ALA A 30 35.45 -44.80 -35.56
N ALA A 31 36.01 -45.34 -36.65
CA ALA A 31 37.24 -46.17 -36.58
C ALA A 31 38.46 -45.35 -36.10
N LEU A 32 38.66 -44.16 -36.58
CA LEU A 32 39.72 -43.27 -36.16
C LEU A 32 39.55 -42.85 -34.69
N GLY A 33 38.29 -42.59 -34.22
CA GLY A 33 37.98 -42.32 -32.83
C GLY A 33 38.25 -43.49 -31.91
N ALA A 34 37.89 -44.72 -32.36
CA ALA A 34 38.17 -45.95 -31.61
C ALA A 34 39.68 -46.25 -31.49
N ILE A 35 40.47 -46.05 -32.57
CA ILE A 35 41.93 -46.21 -32.54
C ILE A 35 42.55 -45.19 -31.59
N LEU A 36 42.13 -43.91 -31.63
CA LEU A 36 42.58 -42.88 -30.71
C LEU A 36 42.25 -43.23 -29.24
N LEU A 37 41.06 -43.80 -28.97
CA LEU A 37 40.68 -44.25 -27.65
C LEU A 37 41.54 -45.42 -27.13
N ILE A 38 41.87 -46.40 -27.99
CA ILE A 38 42.70 -47.57 -27.64
C ILE A 38 44.14 -47.11 -27.37
N VAL A 39 44.69 -46.23 -28.20
CA VAL A 39 46.02 -45.69 -28.01
C VAL A 39 46.10 -44.77 -26.77
N SER A 40 45.00 -44.05 -26.46
CA SER A 40 44.90 -43.17 -25.28
C SER A 40 44.87 -43.97 -23.96
N THR A 41 44.37 -45.19 -23.96
CA THR A 41 44.31 -46.03 -22.75
C THR A 41 45.62 -46.83 -22.52
N GLY A 42 46.44 -47.01 -23.58
CA GLY A 42 47.66 -47.84 -23.51
C GLY A 42 48.94 -47.10 -23.13
N ASN A 43 49.08 -45.81 -23.23
CA ASN A 43 50.33 -45.07 -22.98
C ASN A 43 50.06 -43.64 -22.52
N SER A 44 50.05 -43.44 -21.20
CA SER A 44 49.63 -42.15 -20.56
C SER A 44 50.69 -41.04 -20.64
N GLU A 45 51.94 -41.33 -20.92
CA GLU A 45 53.02 -40.29 -20.89
C GLU A 45 53.31 -39.62 -22.25
N SER A 46 53.06 -40.34 -23.37
CA SER A 46 53.39 -39.80 -24.71
C SER A 46 52.35 -38.85 -25.29
N PHE A 47 51.20 -38.73 -24.63
CA PHE A 47 50.05 -37.96 -25.15
C PHE A 47 49.79 -36.61 -24.44
N SER A 48 50.64 -36.19 -23.50
CA SER A 48 50.45 -34.91 -22.80
C SER A 48 50.50 -33.71 -23.72
N GLY A 49 51.39 -33.71 -24.73
CA GLY A 49 51.51 -32.65 -25.73
C GLY A 49 50.34 -32.59 -26.73
N LEU A 50 49.79 -33.75 -27.12
CA LEU A 50 48.61 -33.79 -27.99
C LEU A 50 47.32 -33.42 -27.26
N ARG A 51 47.25 -33.74 -25.98
CA ARG A 51 46.09 -33.36 -25.15
C ARG A 51 46.04 -31.87 -24.90
N SER A 52 47.18 -31.21 -24.70
CA SER A 52 47.26 -29.75 -24.62
C SER A 52 46.91 -29.07 -25.94
N ALA A 53 47.46 -29.58 -27.07
CA ALA A 53 47.15 -29.06 -28.39
C ALA A 53 45.71 -29.29 -28.82
N ALA A 54 45.11 -30.45 -28.49
CA ALA A 54 43.67 -30.70 -28.72
C ALA A 54 42.75 -29.84 -27.80
N GLY A 55 43.20 -29.57 -26.56
CA GLY A 55 42.55 -28.65 -25.65
C GLY A 55 42.58 -27.21 -26.16
N ASP A 56 43.71 -26.77 -26.69
CA ASP A 56 43.85 -25.43 -27.26
C ASP A 56 43.09 -25.25 -28.58
N ALA A 57 43.10 -26.27 -29.44
CA ALA A 57 42.30 -26.25 -30.68
C ALA A 57 40.79 -26.40 -30.44
N GLY A 58 40.35 -27.10 -29.35
CA GLY A 58 38.96 -27.25 -28.95
C GLY A 58 38.42 -26.09 -28.11
N ALA A 59 39.32 -25.30 -27.52
CA ALA A 59 38.94 -24.16 -26.68
C ALA A 59 38.05 -23.13 -27.34
N PRO A 60 38.24 -22.72 -28.61
CA PRO A 60 37.32 -21.80 -29.29
C PRO A 60 35.99 -22.46 -29.62
N ALA A 61 35.96 -23.76 -29.96
CA ALA A 61 34.71 -24.49 -30.23
C ALA A 61 33.91 -24.74 -28.94
N ALA A 62 34.55 -25.06 -27.83
CA ALA A 62 33.91 -25.21 -26.53
C ALA A 62 33.37 -23.86 -26.00
N ARG A 63 34.12 -22.76 -26.19
CA ARG A 63 33.63 -21.41 -25.86
C ARG A 63 32.46 -20.98 -26.72
N ALA A 64 32.47 -21.33 -28.03
CA ALA A 64 31.31 -21.07 -28.91
C ALA A 64 30.08 -21.93 -28.55
N ALA A 65 30.27 -23.20 -28.14
CA ALA A 65 29.17 -24.09 -27.72
C ALA A 65 28.57 -23.67 -26.36
N THR A 66 29.40 -23.19 -25.42
CA THR A 66 28.91 -22.67 -24.14
C THR A 66 28.21 -21.31 -24.29
N SER A 67 28.70 -20.45 -25.20
CA SER A 67 28.07 -19.18 -25.50
C SER A 67 26.69 -19.35 -26.21
N THR A 68 26.57 -20.38 -27.07
CA THR A 68 25.28 -20.64 -27.75
C THR A 68 24.24 -21.22 -26.81
N ARG A 69 24.62 -22.03 -25.81
CA ARG A 69 23.68 -22.54 -24.81
C ARG A 69 23.19 -21.47 -23.83
N THR A 70 24.10 -20.62 -23.36
CA THR A 70 23.75 -19.49 -22.49
C THR A 70 23.04 -18.37 -23.23
N SER A 71 23.39 -18.12 -24.50
CA SER A 71 22.70 -17.10 -25.32
C SER A 71 21.27 -17.48 -25.67
N GLY A 72 20.98 -18.76 -25.90
CA GLY A 72 19.61 -19.23 -26.16
C GLY A 72 18.71 -19.11 -24.92
N GLN A 73 19.23 -19.50 -23.75
CA GLN A 73 18.48 -19.37 -22.50
C GLN A 73 18.33 -17.92 -22.05
N SER A 74 19.35 -17.08 -22.27
CA SER A 74 19.28 -15.65 -21.94
C SER A 74 18.34 -14.88 -22.88
N LEU A 75 18.29 -15.23 -24.16
CA LEU A 75 17.35 -14.61 -25.11
C LEU A 75 15.90 -14.97 -24.78
N TRP A 76 15.60 -16.24 -24.44
CA TRP A 76 14.27 -16.64 -23.99
C TRP A 76 13.90 -16.03 -22.64
N ALA A 77 14.83 -15.95 -21.69
CA ALA A 77 14.61 -15.29 -20.41
C ALA A 77 14.42 -13.77 -20.58
N THR A 78 15.17 -13.15 -21.49
CA THR A 78 15.03 -11.72 -21.79
C THR A 78 13.72 -11.43 -22.53
N LEU A 79 13.32 -12.27 -23.49
CA LEU A 79 12.03 -12.15 -24.18
C LEU A 79 10.85 -12.42 -23.23
N ALA A 80 10.91 -13.47 -22.40
CA ALA A 80 9.92 -13.75 -21.37
C ALA A 80 9.83 -12.62 -20.33
N GLY A 81 10.96 -12.05 -19.93
CA GLY A 81 11.04 -10.87 -19.06
C GLY A 81 10.41 -9.64 -19.69
N PHE A 82 10.58 -9.42 -20.98
CA PHE A 82 9.96 -8.31 -21.70
C PHE A 82 8.43 -8.44 -21.78
N PHE A 83 7.91 -9.63 -22.03
CA PHE A 83 6.46 -9.88 -22.06
C PHE A 83 5.80 -9.80 -20.70
N THR A 84 6.47 -10.30 -19.63
CA THR A 84 5.96 -10.21 -18.25
C THR A 84 6.09 -8.80 -17.68
N SER A 85 7.18 -8.07 -17.98
CA SER A 85 7.35 -6.67 -17.56
C SER A 85 6.35 -5.74 -18.26
N GLY A 86 6.06 -5.94 -19.54
CA GLY A 86 5.07 -5.15 -20.28
C GLY A 86 3.65 -5.30 -19.73
N ALA A 87 3.25 -6.52 -19.36
CA ALA A 87 1.94 -6.77 -18.75
C ALA A 87 1.84 -6.18 -17.34
N HIS A 88 2.93 -6.20 -16.57
CA HIS A 88 2.97 -5.63 -15.22
C HIS A 88 2.96 -4.10 -15.25
N THR A 89 3.74 -3.48 -16.14
CA THR A 89 3.71 -2.01 -16.35
C THR A 89 2.35 -1.54 -16.85
N ALA A 90 1.74 -2.22 -17.80
CA ALA A 90 0.40 -1.88 -18.28
C ALA A 90 -0.69 -2.00 -17.21
N ARG A 91 -0.53 -2.95 -16.29
CA ARG A 91 -1.43 -3.08 -15.12
C ARG A 91 -1.24 -1.94 -14.14
N LEU A 92 -0.01 -1.62 -13.78
CA LEU A 92 0.31 -0.49 -12.88
C LEU A 92 -0.14 0.85 -13.48
N GLU A 93 0.03 1.05 -14.78
CA GLU A 93 -0.46 2.25 -15.46
C GLU A 93 -1.99 2.38 -15.40
N ARG A 94 -2.72 1.28 -15.55
CA ARG A 94 -4.20 1.27 -15.38
C ARG A 94 -4.59 1.58 -13.95
N GLU A 95 -3.97 0.94 -12.96
CA GLU A 95 -4.22 1.18 -11.54
C GLU A 95 -3.90 2.65 -11.17
N LEU A 96 -2.83 3.23 -11.73
CA LEU A 96 -2.50 4.64 -11.57
C LEU A 96 -3.52 5.56 -12.24
N ALA A 97 -3.98 5.21 -13.45
CA ALA A 97 -5.01 5.98 -14.14
C ALA A 97 -6.34 5.96 -13.36
N GLU A 98 -6.78 4.79 -12.90
CA GLU A 98 -7.97 4.66 -12.05
C GLU A 98 -7.84 5.43 -10.73
N ALA A 99 -6.67 5.37 -10.08
CA ALA A 99 -6.41 6.13 -8.86
C ALA A 99 -6.47 7.65 -9.11
N ARG A 100 -5.93 8.12 -10.24
CA ARG A 100 -6.00 9.54 -10.63
C ARG A 100 -7.43 10.00 -10.87
N VAL A 101 -8.24 9.19 -11.56
CA VAL A 101 -9.67 9.49 -11.78
C VAL A 101 -10.40 9.59 -10.44
N LYS A 102 -10.23 8.61 -9.55
CA LYS A 102 -10.84 8.64 -8.21
C LYS A 102 -10.39 9.84 -7.38
N LEU A 103 -9.12 10.22 -7.45
CA LEU A 103 -8.62 11.43 -6.77
C LEU A 103 -9.24 12.71 -7.34
N ALA A 104 -9.39 12.80 -8.66
CA ALA A 104 -10.04 13.94 -9.30
C ALA A 104 -11.54 14.04 -8.92
N GLU A 105 -12.25 12.92 -8.92
CA GLU A 105 -13.65 12.85 -8.45
C GLU A 105 -13.78 13.27 -6.98
N GLN A 106 -12.89 12.78 -6.11
CA GLN A 106 -12.88 13.18 -4.70
C GLN A 106 -12.58 14.67 -4.52
N ALA A 107 -11.66 15.23 -5.32
CA ALA A 107 -11.35 16.65 -5.29
C ALA A 107 -12.57 17.49 -5.73
N ALA A 108 -13.25 17.09 -6.78
CA ALA A 108 -14.47 17.75 -7.27
C ALA A 108 -15.60 17.70 -6.23
N LEU A 109 -15.85 16.54 -5.61
CA LEU A 109 -16.84 16.39 -4.54
C LEU A 109 -16.50 17.22 -3.31
N LYS A 110 -15.21 17.32 -2.96
CA LYS A 110 -14.75 18.16 -1.85
C LYS A 110 -15.00 19.63 -2.14
N GLU A 111 -14.70 20.08 -3.34
CA GLU A 111 -14.93 21.45 -3.78
C GLU A 111 -16.42 21.81 -3.80
N GLU A 112 -17.25 20.92 -4.35
CA GLU A 112 -18.71 21.07 -4.33
C GLU A 112 -19.25 21.14 -2.90
N ASN A 113 -18.77 20.26 -2.00
CA ASN A 113 -19.18 20.30 -0.59
C ASN A 113 -18.75 21.60 0.09
N GLN A 114 -17.56 22.12 -0.20
CA GLN A 114 -17.10 23.42 0.31
C GLN A 114 -17.97 24.55 -0.22
N ARG A 115 -18.31 24.52 -1.51
CA ARG A 115 -19.18 25.52 -2.13
C ARG A 115 -20.59 25.50 -1.52
N LEU A 116 -21.15 24.31 -1.32
CA LEU A 116 -22.47 24.15 -0.68
C LEU A 116 -22.44 24.65 0.78
N LYS A 117 -21.39 24.35 1.53
CA LYS A 117 -21.20 24.86 2.90
C LYS A 117 -21.06 26.37 2.93
N ALA A 118 -20.33 26.96 1.97
CA ALA A 118 -20.18 28.41 1.85
C ALA A 118 -21.55 29.07 1.56
N MET A 119 -22.37 28.49 0.67
CA MET A 119 -23.71 28.98 0.37
C MET A 119 -24.66 28.91 1.57
N LEU A 120 -24.47 27.93 2.44
CA LEU A 120 -25.25 27.78 3.68
C LEU A 120 -24.70 28.61 4.86
N GLY A 121 -23.66 29.43 4.64
CA GLY A 121 -22.97 30.16 5.70
C GLY A 121 -22.21 29.25 6.68
N LEU A 122 -22.00 27.96 6.32
CA LEU A 122 -21.35 26.94 7.16
C LEU A 122 -19.85 26.83 6.82
N SER A 123 -19.24 27.83 6.23
CA SER A 123 -17.80 27.83 5.90
C SER A 123 -16.97 27.98 7.16
N HIS A 124 -16.83 26.88 7.88
CA HIS A 124 -15.78 26.78 8.89
C HIS A 124 -14.48 26.54 8.16
N GLY A 125 -13.63 27.56 8.12
CA GLY A 125 -12.31 27.52 7.51
C GLY A 125 -11.49 26.33 7.99
N GLU A 126 -10.46 25.94 7.26
CA GLU A 126 -9.48 24.95 7.71
C GLU A 126 -8.90 25.46 9.03
N THR A 127 -9.21 24.76 10.10
CA THR A 127 -8.73 25.11 11.43
C THR A 127 -7.23 24.93 11.46
N LYS A 128 -6.50 26.02 11.71
CA LYS A 128 -5.06 25.91 11.92
C LYS A 128 -4.82 25.12 13.21
N PRO A 129 -3.98 24.08 13.19
CA PRO A 129 -3.63 23.37 14.41
C PRO A 129 -2.92 24.31 15.40
N VAL A 130 -3.19 24.14 16.68
CA VAL A 130 -2.51 24.89 17.76
C VAL A 130 -1.02 24.57 17.76
N ALA A 131 -0.68 23.30 17.57
CA ALA A 131 0.70 22.82 17.47
C ALA A 131 0.79 21.61 16.55
N VAL A 132 1.88 21.53 15.79
CA VAL A 132 2.28 20.30 15.10
C VAL A 132 3.57 19.83 15.77
N THR A 133 3.58 18.58 16.26
CA THR A 133 4.68 18.09 17.08
C THR A 133 4.91 16.60 16.87
N ARG A 134 6.05 16.11 17.40
CA ARG A 134 6.34 14.67 17.41
C ARG A 134 5.63 13.97 18.58
N LEU A 135 5.21 12.75 18.29
CA LEU A 135 4.81 11.80 19.31
C LEU A 135 6.10 11.18 19.89
N ILE A 136 6.41 11.49 21.16
CA ILE A 136 7.69 11.11 21.80
C ILE A 136 7.66 9.64 22.24
N GLY A 137 6.50 9.16 22.67
CA GLY A 137 6.34 7.79 23.16
C GLY A 137 4.90 7.45 23.41
N SER A 138 4.59 6.15 23.39
CA SER A 138 3.27 5.62 23.72
C SER A 138 3.39 4.39 24.62
N THR A 139 2.43 4.22 25.53
CA THR A 139 2.34 3.03 26.38
C THR A 139 1.64 1.91 25.62
N SER A 140 2.35 0.80 25.37
CA SER A 140 1.81 -0.37 24.68
C SER A 140 1.44 -1.54 25.61
N SER A 141 2.02 -1.59 26.83
CA SER A 141 1.91 -2.72 27.75
C SER A 141 1.16 -2.41 29.06
N SER A 142 0.67 -1.18 29.23
CA SER A 142 -0.10 -0.77 30.41
C SER A 142 -1.60 -0.98 30.20
N THR A 143 -2.35 -1.14 31.30
CA THR A 143 -3.82 -1.14 31.31
C THR A 143 -4.40 0.18 30.77
N ARG A 144 -3.65 1.26 30.90
CA ARG A 144 -3.98 2.59 30.38
C ARG A 144 -3.15 2.91 29.15
N ARG A 145 -3.78 3.48 28.15
CA ARG A 145 -3.16 3.80 26.87
C ARG A 145 -2.95 5.31 26.72
N PHE A 146 -1.71 5.73 26.92
CA PHE A 146 -1.30 7.13 26.77
C PHE A 146 -0.21 7.28 25.72
N ALA A 147 -0.12 8.47 25.17
CA ALA A 147 1.03 8.93 24.43
C ALA A 147 1.54 10.25 25.01
N THR A 148 2.81 10.56 24.79
CA THR A 148 3.42 11.84 25.13
C THR A 148 3.78 12.58 23.86
N ILE A 149 3.41 13.85 23.78
CA ILE A 149 3.72 14.73 22.64
C ILE A 149 4.69 15.82 23.07
N GLY A 150 5.53 16.31 22.15
CA GLY A 150 6.55 17.32 22.38
C GLY A 150 6.02 18.76 22.27
N ALA A 151 4.77 19.00 22.66
CA ALA A 151 4.18 20.32 22.75
C ALA A 151 3.38 20.44 24.07
N GLY A 152 3.43 21.60 24.69
CA GLY A 152 2.77 21.87 25.96
C GLY A 152 2.13 23.27 26.00
N SER A 153 1.98 23.80 27.21
CA SER A 153 1.36 25.12 27.45
C SER A 153 2.10 26.26 26.75
N ALA A 154 3.43 26.13 26.59
CA ALA A 154 4.23 27.13 25.87
C ALA A 154 3.82 27.28 24.40
N GLN A 155 3.25 26.25 23.79
CA GLN A 155 2.73 26.25 22.42
C GLN A 155 1.20 26.43 22.35
N GLY A 156 0.56 26.74 23.48
CA GLY A 156 -0.90 26.96 23.55
C GLY A 156 -1.72 25.68 23.69
N VAL A 157 -1.10 24.51 23.94
CA VAL A 157 -1.81 23.25 24.17
C VAL A 157 -2.57 23.34 25.50
N ARG A 158 -3.83 22.89 25.49
CA ARG A 158 -4.71 22.83 26.66
C ARG A 158 -5.27 21.43 26.86
N PRO A 159 -5.65 21.04 28.08
CA PRO A 159 -6.40 19.81 28.31
C PRO A 159 -7.72 19.83 27.54
N GLY A 160 -8.15 18.68 27.03
CA GLY A 160 -9.37 18.55 26.22
C GLY A 160 -9.10 18.54 24.71
N MET A 161 -8.12 19.27 24.24
CA MET A 161 -7.82 19.40 22.81
C MET A 161 -7.63 18.06 22.12
N ALA A 162 -8.16 17.96 20.89
CA ALA A 162 -8.03 16.76 20.06
C ALA A 162 -6.61 16.64 19.49
N VAL A 163 -6.14 15.41 19.38
CA VAL A 163 -4.84 15.09 18.75
C VAL A 163 -5.08 14.15 17.60
N ARG A 164 -4.64 14.55 16.41
CA ARG A 164 -4.78 13.75 15.20
C ARG A 164 -3.47 13.51 14.46
N SER A 165 -3.43 12.44 13.72
CA SER A 165 -2.39 12.14 12.72
C SER A 165 -2.93 12.41 11.31
N PRO A 166 -2.11 12.32 10.25
CA PRO A 166 -2.59 12.36 8.88
C PRO A 166 -3.62 11.26 8.53
N LEU A 167 -3.62 10.15 9.28
CA LEU A 167 -4.50 9.00 9.05
C LEU A 167 -5.81 9.07 9.84
N GLY A 168 -5.88 9.90 10.89
CA GLY A 168 -7.07 10.03 11.70
C GLY A 168 -6.80 10.40 13.16
N LEU A 169 -7.85 10.31 13.98
CA LEU A 169 -7.81 10.67 15.38
C LEU A 169 -6.87 9.75 16.18
N VAL A 170 -5.99 10.35 16.98
CA VAL A 170 -5.07 9.66 17.91
C VAL A 170 -5.67 9.60 19.31
N GLY A 171 -6.23 10.73 19.78
CA GLY A 171 -6.77 10.84 21.12
C GLY A 171 -7.09 12.27 21.51
N ARG A 172 -7.07 12.54 22.84
CA ARG A 172 -7.26 13.88 23.40
C ARG A 172 -6.20 14.18 24.46
N VAL A 173 -5.85 15.43 24.60
CA VAL A 173 -4.93 15.90 25.63
C VAL A 173 -5.57 15.76 27.01
N MET A 174 -4.89 15.09 27.95
CA MET A 174 -5.32 14.92 29.33
C MET A 174 -4.61 15.83 30.28
N GLU A 175 -3.28 15.87 30.20
CA GLU A 175 -2.41 16.63 31.07
C GLU A 175 -1.43 17.45 30.23
N VAL A 176 -1.16 18.65 30.67
CA VAL A 176 -0.28 19.57 29.93
C VAL A 176 0.82 20.06 30.86
N GLY A 177 2.06 19.77 30.46
CA GLY A 177 3.26 20.39 31.04
C GLY A 177 3.66 21.64 30.24
N HIS A 178 4.81 22.23 30.59
CA HIS A 178 5.31 23.43 29.92
C HIS A 178 5.68 23.15 28.45
N SER A 179 6.43 22.07 28.18
CA SER A 179 6.97 21.71 26.86
C SER A 179 6.47 20.36 26.32
N SER A 180 5.61 19.66 27.06
CA SER A 180 5.06 18.36 26.67
C SER A 180 3.64 18.21 27.18
N ALA A 181 2.88 17.29 26.57
CA ALA A 181 1.55 16.96 27.03
C ALA A 181 1.30 15.46 26.95
N ARG A 182 0.43 14.96 27.83
CA ARG A 182 -0.02 13.56 27.85
C ARG A 182 -1.35 13.45 27.13
N VAL A 183 -1.43 12.53 26.18
CA VAL A 183 -2.60 12.27 25.34
C VAL A 183 -3.22 10.96 25.73
N LEU A 184 -4.51 10.94 26.04
CA LEU A 184 -5.31 9.74 26.19
C LEU A 184 -5.63 9.18 24.80
N LEU A 185 -5.16 8.00 24.50
CA LEU A 185 -5.37 7.37 23.20
C LEU A 185 -6.80 6.90 23.02
N ILE A 186 -7.28 6.85 21.77
CA ILE A 186 -8.62 6.33 21.46
C ILE A 186 -8.79 4.86 21.83
N THR A 187 -7.70 4.12 21.98
CA THR A 187 -7.67 2.71 22.39
C THR A 187 -7.70 2.50 23.89
N ASP A 188 -7.65 3.57 24.70
CA ASP A 188 -7.76 3.50 26.16
C ASP A 188 -9.19 3.17 26.59
N PRO A 189 -9.41 2.25 27.55
CA PRO A 189 -10.75 1.89 28.04
C PRO A 189 -11.55 3.05 28.62
N GLN A 190 -10.92 4.13 29.05
CA GLN A 190 -11.59 5.35 29.52
C GLN A 190 -11.81 6.38 28.42
N SER A 191 -11.35 6.10 27.21
CA SER A 191 -11.65 6.95 26.05
C SER A 191 -13.03 6.61 25.52
N SER A 192 -13.93 7.59 25.51
CA SER A 192 -15.25 7.48 24.88
C SER A 192 -15.43 8.65 23.94
N ILE A 193 -15.63 8.36 22.68
CA ILE A 193 -15.69 9.33 21.59
C ILE A 193 -17.04 9.19 20.90
N PRO A 194 -17.80 10.29 20.78
CA PRO A 194 -19.01 10.27 19.97
C PRO A 194 -18.65 10.19 18.49
N VAL A 195 -19.14 9.14 17.84
CA VAL A 195 -18.83 8.81 16.45
C VAL A 195 -20.10 8.58 15.65
N ARG A 196 -19.95 8.53 14.34
CA ARG A 196 -21.01 8.14 13.41
C ARG A 196 -20.43 7.29 12.28
N ARG A 197 -21.24 6.47 11.67
CA ARG A 197 -20.88 5.80 10.41
C ARG A 197 -20.81 6.83 9.29
N ALA A 198 -19.76 6.75 8.48
CA ALA A 198 -19.52 7.76 7.44
C ALA A 198 -20.58 7.75 6.33
N SER A 199 -21.19 6.58 6.03
CA SER A 199 -22.11 6.43 4.89
C SER A 199 -23.48 7.04 5.10
N ASP A 200 -24.05 6.93 6.30
CA ASP A 200 -25.44 7.32 6.59
C ASP A 200 -25.60 8.13 7.88
N GLY A 201 -24.50 8.39 8.59
CA GLY A 201 -24.54 9.19 9.81
C GLY A 201 -25.07 8.45 11.05
N LEU A 202 -25.20 7.12 11.02
CA LEU A 202 -25.64 6.33 12.17
C LEU A 202 -24.79 6.63 13.41
N GLN A 203 -25.43 7.12 14.47
CA GLN A 203 -24.76 7.57 15.70
C GLN A 203 -24.33 6.40 16.58
N ALA A 204 -23.13 6.49 17.13
CA ALA A 204 -22.52 5.50 17.99
C ALA A 204 -21.49 6.14 18.93
N TYR A 205 -20.98 5.36 19.87
CA TYR A 205 -19.83 5.72 20.71
C TYR A 205 -18.69 4.73 20.46
N ALA A 206 -17.48 5.26 20.28
CA ALA A 206 -16.27 4.47 20.21
C ALA A 206 -15.59 4.49 21.57
N THR A 207 -15.36 3.31 22.17
CA THR A 207 -14.67 3.14 23.43
C THR A 207 -13.45 2.24 23.22
N GLY A 208 -12.30 2.62 23.74
CA GLY A 208 -11.10 1.81 23.66
C GLY A 208 -11.25 0.50 24.44
N ARG A 209 -10.58 -0.55 23.97
CA ARG A 209 -10.59 -1.87 24.62
C ARG A 209 -9.27 -2.20 25.32
N GLY A 210 -8.25 -1.36 25.17
CA GLY A 210 -6.92 -1.60 25.73
C GLY A 210 -6.06 -2.63 24.97
N ASP A 211 -6.65 -3.34 23.99
CA ASP A 211 -5.99 -4.32 23.13
C ASP A 211 -5.55 -3.75 21.77
N GLY A 212 -5.60 -2.42 21.61
CA GLY A 212 -5.32 -1.76 20.34
C GLY A 212 -6.52 -1.62 19.42
N THR A 213 -7.70 -2.13 19.82
CA THR A 213 -8.96 -1.98 19.10
C THR A 213 -9.92 -1.05 19.85
N VAL A 214 -10.99 -0.65 19.19
CA VAL A 214 -12.10 0.12 19.76
C VAL A 214 -13.41 -0.63 19.61
N GLN A 215 -14.25 -0.55 20.64
CA GLN A 215 -15.61 -1.03 20.64
C GLN A 215 -16.52 0.08 20.14
N ILE A 216 -17.28 -0.19 19.11
CA ILE A 216 -18.33 0.70 18.62
C ILE A 216 -19.66 0.23 19.21
N ARG A 217 -20.31 1.10 19.98
CA ARG A 217 -21.64 0.85 20.57
C ARG A 217 -22.65 1.78 19.95
N LEU A 218 -23.72 1.21 19.45
CA LEU A 218 -24.82 1.98 18.86
C LEU A 218 -25.57 2.78 19.92
N SER A 219 -25.97 4.00 19.59
CA SER A 219 -26.82 4.84 20.46
C SER A 219 -28.27 4.38 20.48
N THR A 220 -28.69 3.59 19.49
CA THR A 220 -30.07 3.10 19.35
C THR A 220 -30.11 1.60 19.59
N THR A 221 -31.05 1.15 20.40
CA THR A 221 -31.29 -0.28 20.63
C THR A 221 -32.08 -0.86 19.45
N GLY A 222 -31.66 -2.00 18.92
CA GLY A 222 -32.32 -2.66 17.80
C GLY A 222 -31.41 -3.59 17.03
N ILE A 223 -31.76 -3.88 15.79
CA ILE A 223 -30.96 -4.70 14.90
C ILE A 223 -29.70 -3.94 14.54
N ASN A 224 -28.55 -4.58 14.68
CA ASN A 224 -27.25 -3.99 14.37
C ASN A 224 -27.09 -3.82 12.84
N PRO A 225 -27.08 -2.60 12.30
CA PRO A 225 -26.97 -2.35 10.86
C PRO A 225 -25.52 -2.17 10.39
N LEU A 226 -24.52 -2.30 11.29
CA LEU A 226 -23.11 -2.17 10.95
C LEU A 226 -22.65 -3.36 10.09
N LYS A 227 -21.66 -3.09 9.23
CA LYS A 227 -21.02 -4.09 8.37
C LYS A 227 -19.52 -4.03 8.51
N ARG A 228 -18.84 -5.14 8.23
CA ARG A 228 -17.39 -5.14 8.11
C ARG A 228 -16.96 -4.19 6.99
N GLY A 229 -15.92 -3.39 7.26
CA GLY A 229 -15.44 -2.37 6.32
C GLY A 229 -16.11 -1.00 6.49
N ASP A 230 -17.15 -0.87 7.33
CA ASP A 230 -17.76 0.44 7.60
C ASP A 230 -16.70 1.39 8.20
N ALA A 231 -16.60 2.58 7.61
CA ALA A 231 -15.76 3.65 8.13
C ALA A 231 -16.49 4.41 9.23
N ILE A 232 -15.84 4.58 10.35
CA ILE A 232 -16.32 5.29 11.52
C ILE A 232 -15.57 6.61 11.65
N VAL A 233 -16.34 7.70 11.75
CA VAL A 233 -15.82 9.08 11.87
C VAL A 233 -16.40 9.75 13.10
N THR A 234 -15.77 10.81 13.58
CA THR A 234 -16.29 11.64 14.68
C THR A 234 -17.63 12.26 14.30
N SER A 235 -18.57 12.33 15.24
CA SER A 235 -19.88 12.93 15.02
C SER A 235 -19.88 14.46 15.16
N GLY A 236 -18.93 15.03 15.92
CA GLY A 236 -18.92 16.43 16.33
C GLY A 236 -19.72 16.70 17.61
N SER A 237 -20.46 15.72 18.11
CA SER A 237 -21.23 15.85 19.35
C SER A 237 -20.30 16.06 20.55
N GLY A 238 -20.67 16.95 21.47
CA GLY A 238 -19.88 17.28 22.64
C GLY A 238 -18.77 18.30 22.42
N GLY A 239 -18.64 18.87 21.21
CA GLY A 239 -17.81 20.04 20.93
C GLY A 239 -16.30 19.85 21.00
N ILE A 240 -15.80 18.66 21.36
CA ILE A 240 -14.36 18.40 21.48
C ILE A 240 -13.74 18.07 20.12
N TYR A 241 -14.40 17.18 19.39
CA TYR A 241 -13.88 16.66 18.14
C TYR A 241 -14.58 17.31 16.95
N ARG A 242 -13.82 17.67 15.95
CA ARG A 242 -14.36 18.13 14.67
C ARG A 242 -15.17 17.00 14.02
N PRO A 243 -16.37 17.28 13.45
CA PRO A 243 -17.15 16.24 12.78
C PRO A 243 -16.48 15.75 11.50
N GLY A 244 -16.55 14.44 11.27
CA GLY A 244 -16.04 13.81 10.05
C GLY A 244 -14.57 13.41 10.09
N GLU A 245 -13.90 13.48 11.25
CA GLU A 245 -12.54 12.95 11.41
C GLU A 245 -12.54 11.42 11.42
N ALA A 246 -11.62 10.83 10.69
CA ALA A 246 -11.47 9.39 10.62
C ALA A 246 -11.03 8.81 11.97
N VAL A 247 -11.73 7.78 12.45
CA VAL A 247 -11.46 7.14 13.74
C VAL A 247 -11.02 5.69 13.53
N ALA A 248 -11.88 4.87 12.92
CA ALA A 248 -11.64 3.44 12.81
C ALA A 248 -12.40 2.81 11.64
N VAL A 249 -12.06 1.56 11.31
CA VAL A 249 -12.81 0.73 10.35
C VAL A 249 -13.29 -0.54 11.06
N VAL A 250 -14.54 -0.91 10.85
CA VAL A 250 -15.18 -2.10 11.43
C VAL A 250 -14.51 -3.37 10.92
N VAL A 251 -14.03 -4.21 11.84
CA VAL A 251 -13.37 -5.48 11.53
C VAL A 251 -14.19 -6.71 11.96
N ALA A 252 -15.00 -6.57 12.99
CA ALA A 252 -15.86 -7.64 13.47
C ALA A 252 -17.18 -7.07 14.02
N LEU A 253 -18.25 -7.83 13.92
CA LEU A 253 -19.56 -7.45 14.46
C LEU A 253 -19.74 -8.06 15.84
N THR A 254 -20.44 -7.34 16.72
CA THR A 254 -20.90 -7.80 18.02
C THR A 254 -22.41 -7.61 18.11
N PRO A 255 -23.13 -8.27 19.05
CA PRO A 255 -24.57 -8.08 19.19
C PRO A 255 -24.97 -6.61 19.37
N ASP A 256 -24.19 -5.84 20.15
CA ASP A 256 -24.48 -4.45 20.51
C ASP A 256 -23.75 -3.40 19.65
N GLY A 257 -23.10 -3.83 18.55
CA GLY A 257 -22.32 -2.93 17.70
C GLY A 257 -21.20 -3.64 16.97
N ALA A 258 -19.96 -3.15 17.08
CA ALA A 258 -18.83 -3.70 16.35
C ALA A 258 -17.50 -3.50 17.07
N ILE A 259 -16.50 -4.32 16.72
CA ILE A 259 -15.11 -4.08 17.01
C ILE A 259 -14.50 -3.43 15.77
N ALA A 260 -13.78 -2.34 15.96
CA ALA A 260 -13.15 -1.59 14.89
C ALA A 260 -11.65 -1.41 15.16
N ARG A 261 -10.88 -1.35 14.08
CA ARG A 261 -9.45 -1.06 14.12
C ARG A 261 -9.24 0.43 13.91
N PRO A 262 -8.53 1.13 14.79
CA PRO A 262 -8.14 2.51 14.58
C PRO A 262 -7.39 2.70 13.26
N LEU A 263 -7.62 3.81 12.58
CA LEU A 263 -6.87 4.18 11.38
C LEU A 263 -5.52 4.79 11.72
N SER A 264 -5.43 5.45 12.89
CA SER A 264 -4.17 5.98 13.41
C SER A 264 -3.58 5.01 14.43
N ASP A 265 -2.37 4.53 14.16
CA ASP A 265 -1.59 3.71 15.09
C ASP A 265 -0.51 4.59 15.74
N PRO A 266 -0.57 4.85 17.06
CA PRO A 266 0.44 5.63 17.76
C PRO A 266 1.86 5.07 17.67
N GLY A 267 2.00 3.76 17.46
CA GLY A 267 3.29 3.11 17.29
C GLY A 267 3.98 3.40 15.95
N GLN A 268 3.20 3.80 14.94
CA GLN A 268 3.69 4.13 13.60
C GLN A 268 3.56 5.62 13.28
N THR A 269 2.98 6.41 14.18
CA THR A 269 2.74 7.84 14.00
C THR A 269 3.90 8.64 14.54
N GLU A 270 4.62 9.34 13.67
CA GLU A 270 5.74 10.19 14.06
C GLU A 270 5.29 11.62 14.41
N PHE A 271 4.39 12.19 13.62
CA PHE A 271 3.89 13.56 13.78
C PHE A 271 2.40 13.60 14.03
N VAL A 272 2.01 14.49 14.94
CA VAL A 272 0.62 14.75 15.28
C VAL A 272 0.34 16.24 15.31
N ALA A 273 -0.91 16.60 15.01
CA ALA A 273 -1.43 17.94 15.13
C ALA A 273 -2.37 18.01 16.33
N VAL A 274 -2.22 19.03 17.16
CA VAL A 274 -3.14 19.37 18.25
C VAL A 274 -4.13 20.39 17.72
N GLU A 275 -5.41 20.07 17.76
CA GLU A 275 -6.49 20.94 17.29
C GLU A 275 -7.22 21.58 18.48
N PRO A 276 -7.66 22.83 18.35
CA PRO A 276 -8.49 23.48 19.36
C PRO A 276 -9.86 22.78 19.44
N ASP A 277 -10.53 22.95 20.57
CA ASP A 277 -11.88 22.42 20.76
C ASP A 277 -12.82 22.97 19.69
N TYR A 278 -13.62 22.09 19.09
CA TYR A 278 -14.52 22.44 17.99
C TYR A 278 -15.58 23.47 18.45
N GLU A 279 -16.03 23.42 19.70
CA GLU A 279 -16.99 24.37 20.28
C GLU A 279 -16.42 25.80 20.39
N GLU A 280 -15.14 25.96 20.71
CA GLU A 280 -14.47 27.27 20.72
C GLU A 280 -14.42 27.86 19.31
N LEU A 281 -14.20 27.01 18.29
CA LEU A 281 -14.21 27.43 16.89
C LEU A 281 -15.61 27.84 16.42
N ALA A 282 -16.65 27.13 16.85
CA ALA A 282 -18.02 27.45 16.51
C ALA A 282 -18.50 28.76 17.17
N LYS A 283 -17.97 29.08 18.33
CA LYS A 283 -18.25 30.34 19.04
C LYS A 283 -17.40 31.51 18.55
N GLY A 284 -16.20 31.25 18.05
CA GLY A 284 -15.25 32.27 17.52
C GLY A 284 -15.50 32.70 16.09
N GLY A 285 -16.36 31.99 15.34
CA GLY A 285 -16.76 32.32 13.98
C GLY A 285 -17.97 33.26 13.99
N ASP A 286 -17.71 34.55 13.95
CA ASP A 286 -18.63 35.64 13.60
C ASP A 286 -20.05 35.60 14.19
N LEU A 287 -20.17 35.97 15.47
CA LEU A 287 -21.23 36.89 15.85
C LEU A 287 -20.65 38.31 15.64
N PRO A 288 -21.25 39.13 14.77
CA PRO A 288 -20.95 40.58 14.76
C PRO A 288 -21.21 41.05 16.20
N PRO A 289 -20.39 42.00 16.74
CA PRO A 289 -20.66 42.54 18.06
C PRO A 289 -22.09 43.05 18.06
N GLU A 290 -22.90 42.51 19.01
CA GLU A 290 -24.24 43.07 19.25
C GLU A 290 -24.04 44.56 19.45
N GLY A 291 -24.41 45.32 18.39
CA GLY A 291 -24.40 46.74 18.46
C GLY A 291 -25.22 47.14 19.66
N GLY A 292 -24.56 47.75 20.62
CA GLY A 292 -25.20 48.25 21.82
C GLY A 292 -26.45 48.97 21.43
N ALA A 293 -27.60 48.43 21.82
CA ALA A 293 -28.86 49.11 21.79
C ALA A 293 -28.68 50.35 22.70
N GLN A 294 -28.29 51.46 22.08
CA GLN A 294 -28.44 52.78 22.69
C GLN A 294 -29.92 52.96 22.91
N ASN A 295 -30.31 52.91 24.17
CA ASN A 295 -31.62 53.24 24.64
C ASN A 295 -31.82 54.75 24.45
N PRO A 296 -32.64 55.26 23.47
CA PRO A 296 -32.95 56.65 23.33
C PRO A 296 -34.21 56.99 24.14
N GLY A 297 -34.05 57.07 25.47
CA GLY A 297 -35.21 57.32 26.32
C GLY A 297 -34.87 57.75 27.74
N ALA A 298 -34.09 58.83 27.85
CA ALA A 298 -33.99 59.57 29.14
C ALA A 298 -34.02 61.07 28.80
N ARG A 299 -35.22 61.57 28.69
CA ARG A 299 -35.55 62.95 29.01
C ARG A 299 -36.96 62.99 29.62
#